data_5a6997d2885cb46dbe96ebcf4df3ea23
#
_entry.id   5a6997d2885cb46dbe96ebcf4df3ea23
#
_cell.length_a   1.000
_cell.length_b   1.000
_cell.length_c   1.000
_cell.angle_alpha   90.00
_cell.angle_beta   90.00
_cell.angle_gamma   90.00
#
_symmetry.space_group_name_H-M   'P 1'
#
loop_
_entity.id
_entity.type
_entity.pdbx_description
1 polymer ?
#
loop_
_entity_poly.entity_id
_entity_poly.type
_entity_poly.pdbx_seq_one_letter_code
_entity_poly.pdbx_strand_id
1 'polypeptide(L)'
;VPVAQPGPGTVAVILHPNGVEEIVKTSVLTQQGVLLKVSDGAVITVKDNSKYFSDVNSHWAKDAIQFASARELFQGETTSTFVPNDGMSRAMLMTVLARLDGADTVKGEAWYSKGIEWAVAHGISDGSNPDDIITREQLASMLHRYAGSPTSDSKALSFGDAQSVSGY
;
A
#
# COMPACT_ATOMS: atom_id res chain seq x y z
N VAL A 1 13.80 -6.15 -14.58
CA VAL A 1 14.25 -7.55 -14.56
C VAL A 1 13.27 -8.38 -15.38
N PRO A 2 13.70 -9.08 -16.46
CA PRO A 2 12.85 -9.94 -17.28
C PRO A 2 12.33 -11.13 -16.47
N VAL A 3 11.05 -11.51 -16.70
CA VAL A 3 10.40 -12.69 -16.10
C VAL A 3 9.53 -13.35 -17.16
N ALA A 4 9.59 -14.66 -17.29
CA ALA A 4 8.91 -15.39 -18.36
C ALA A 4 7.39 -15.30 -18.30
N GLN A 5 6.80 -15.29 -17.12
CA GLN A 5 5.33 -15.20 -16.91
C GLN A 5 5.06 -14.42 -15.61
N PRO A 6 5.15 -13.08 -15.61
CA PRO A 6 4.89 -12.31 -14.41
C PRO A 6 3.39 -12.32 -14.08
N GLY A 7 3.05 -12.70 -12.86
CA GLY A 7 1.70 -12.63 -12.31
C GLY A 7 1.59 -11.60 -11.18
N PRO A 8 0.37 -11.32 -10.66
CA PRO A 8 0.15 -10.34 -9.60
C PRO A 8 1.02 -10.58 -8.35
N GLY A 9 1.32 -11.85 -8.04
CA GLY A 9 2.18 -12.26 -6.93
C GLY A 9 3.68 -12.11 -7.17
N THR A 10 4.10 -11.79 -8.39
CA THR A 10 5.53 -11.64 -8.73
C THR A 10 6.08 -10.35 -8.13
N VAL A 11 7.15 -10.47 -7.34
CA VAL A 11 7.83 -9.35 -6.67
C VAL A 11 9.32 -9.35 -6.93
N ALA A 12 9.91 -8.16 -6.93
CA ALA A 12 11.35 -8.02 -6.85
C ALA A 12 11.79 -8.02 -5.38
N VAL A 13 12.94 -8.62 -5.12
CA VAL A 13 13.52 -8.76 -3.78
C VAL A 13 14.97 -8.32 -3.82
N ILE A 14 15.37 -7.45 -2.91
CA ILE A 14 16.77 -7.12 -2.65
C ILE A 14 17.35 -8.18 -1.73
N LEU A 15 18.48 -8.75 -2.12
CA LEU A 15 19.25 -9.66 -1.29
C LEU A 15 20.39 -8.88 -0.63
N HIS A 16 20.27 -8.66 0.68
CA HIS A 16 21.28 -7.97 1.46
C HIS A 16 22.50 -8.86 1.75
N PRO A 17 23.72 -8.29 1.96
CA PRO A 17 24.94 -9.06 2.24
C PRO A 17 24.86 -9.96 3.47
N ASN A 18 23.99 -9.66 4.42
CA ASN A 18 23.71 -10.46 5.61
C ASN A 18 22.73 -11.62 5.36
N GLY A 19 22.29 -11.84 4.11
CA GLY A 19 21.33 -12.87 3.73
C GLY A 19 19.86 -12.51 3.95
N VAL A 20 19.57 -11.29 4.42
CA VAL A 20 18.18 -10.82 4.57
C VAL A 20 17.60 -10.49 3.20
N GLU A 21 16.38 -10.94 2.95
CA GLU A 21 15.59 -10.60 1.78
C GLU A 21 14.62 -9.45 2.09
N GLU A 22 14.61 -8.44 1.24
CA GLU A 22 13.69 -7.30 1.34
C GLU A 22 12.83 -7.21 0.07
N ILE A 23 11.50 -7.26 0.25
CA ILE A 23 10.56 -7.08 -0.87
C ILE A 23 10.53 -5.62 -1.28
N VAL A 24 10.79 -5.35 -2.57
CA VAL A 24 10.68 -4.01 -3.16
C VAL A 24 9.21 -3.67 -3.36
N LYS A 25 8.61 -3.04 -2.37
CA LYS A 25 7.16 -2.75 -2.32
C LYS A 25 6.69 -1.84 -3.46
N THR A 26 7.57 -1.00 -3.98
CA THR A 26 7.30 -0.11 -5.12
C THR A 26 7.54 -0.76 -6.50
N SER A 27 7.89 -2.05 -6.54
CA SER A 27 8.08 -2.76 -7.81
C SER A 27 6.77 -2.88 -8.59
N VAL A 28 6.83 -2.69 -9.91
CA VAL A 28 5.65 -2.69 -10.79
C VAL A 28 5.78 -3.78 -11.84
N LEU A 29 4.68 -4.49 -12.10
CA LEU A 29 4.61 -5.47 -13.17
C LEU A 29 4.53 -4.79 -14.52
N THR A 30 5.25 -5.35 -15.49
CA THR A 30 5.17 -5.01 -16.91
C THR A 30 4.93 -6.28 -17.73
N GLN A 31 4.60 -6.14 -19.00
CA GLN A 31 4.45 -7.31 -19.88
C GLN A 31 5.74 -8.15 -20.02
N GLN A 32 6.90 -7.57 -19.75
CA GLN A 32 8.21 -8.19 -19.96
C GLN A 32 8.91 -8.57 -18.64
N GLY A 33 8.32 -8.26 -17.50
CA GLY A 33 8.93 -8.54 -16.19
C GLY A 33 8.56 -7.57 -15.09
N VAL A 34 9.51 -7.26 -14.22
CA VAL A 34 9.31 -6.37 -13.07
C VAL A 34 10.17 -5.12 -13.24
N LEU A 35 9.53 -3.96 -13.20
CA LEU A 35 10.18 -2.64 -13.13
C LEU A 35 10.33 -2.24 -11.66
N LEU A 36 11.51 -1.78 -11.29
CA LEU A 36 11.81 -1.32 -9.93
C LEU A 36 12.86 -0.22 -9.95
N LYS A 37 12.91 0.57 -8.88
CA LYS A 37 13.95 1.55 -8.62
C LYS A 37 14.79 1.06 -7.45
N VAL A 38 16.10 0.93 -7.64
CA VAL A 38 17.06 0.49 -6.64
C VAL A 38 18.35 1.27 -6.73
N SER A 39 19.14 1.22 -5.66
CA SER A 39 20.49 1.79 -5.65
C SER A 39 21.45 0.97 -6.52
N ASP A 40 22.50 1.62 -7.01
CA ASP A 40 23.56 0.93 -7.74
C ASP A 40 24.24 -0.13 -6.87
N GLY A 41 24.58 -1.27 -7.50
CA GLY A 41 25.19 -2.41 -6.82
C GLY A 41 24.21 -3.31 -6.04
N ALA A 42 22.91 -3.04 -6.04
CA ALA A 42 21.92 -3.91 -5.39
C ALA A 42 21.83 -5.28 -6.08
N VAL A 43 21.86 -6.35 -5.29
CA VAL A 43 21.60 -7.70 -5.78
C VAL A 43 20.10 -7.97 -5.76
N ILE A 44 19.51 -8.23 -6.93
CA ILE A 44 18.08 -8.40 -7.11
C ILE A 44 17.75 -9.81 -7.55
N THR A 45 16.75 -10.39 -6.91
CA THR A 45 16.07 -11.59 -7.39
C THR A 45 14.57 -11.30 -7.61
N VAL A 46 13.90 -12.17 -8.36
CA VAL A 46 12.44 -12.11 -8.56
C VAL A 46 11.86 -13.43 -8.09
N LYS A 47 10.79 -13.34 -7.30
CA LYS A 47 10.09 -14.52 -6.81
C LYS A 47 8.58 -14.34 -6.83
N ASP A 48 7.85 -15.44 -6.77
CA ASP A 48 6.44 -15.45 -6.47
C ASP A 48 6.24 -15.37 -4.95
N ASN A 49 5.54 -14.32 -4.49
CA ASN A 49 5.14 -14.12 -3.11
C ASN A 49 3.61 -14.08 -2.99
N SER A 50 2.91 -14.82 -3.86
CA SER A 50 1.46 -14.90 -3.86
C SER A 50 0.93 -15.26 -2.48
N LYS A 51 -0.14 -14.57 -2.05
CA LYS A 51 -0.89 -14.88 -0.83
C LYS A 51 -2.22 -15.49 -1.23
N TYR A 52 -2.68 -16.46 -0.46
CA TYR A 52 -3.95 -17.12 -0.73
C TYR A 52 -5.01 -16.71 0.29
N PHE A 53 -6.12 -16.15 -0.21
CA PHE A 53 -7.29 -15.82 0.59
C PHE A 53 -8.52 -16.51 -0.01
N SER A 54 -9.22 -17.31 0.80
CA SER A 54 -10.33 -18.14 0.36
C SER A 54 -11.53 -17.33 -0.14
N ASP A 55 -11.71 -16.12 0.41
CA ASP A 55 -12.83 -15.22 0.15
C ASP A 55 -12.64 -14.30 -1.07
N VAL A 56 -11.49 -14.37 -1.75
CA VAL A 56 -11.22 -13.52 -2.93
C VAL A 56 -11.20 -14.27 -4.26
N ASN A 57 -11.40 -15.59 -4.26
CA ASN A 57 -11.22 -16.44 -5.45
C ASN A 57 -12.04 -16.00 -6.67
N SER A 58 -13.27 -15.55 -6.46
CA SER A 58 -14.19 -15.03 -7.50
C SER A 58 -14.41 -13.53 -7.41
N HIS A 59 -13.66 -12.81 -6.56
CA HIS A 59 -13.84 -11.38 -6.38
C HIS A 59 -13.19 -10.59 -7.51
N TRP A 60 -13.83 -9.54 -7.99
CA TRP A 60 -13.34 -8.70 -9.10
C TRP A 60 -11.96 -8.08 -8.84
N ALA A 61 -11.65 -7.80 -7.57
CA ALA A 61 -10.37 -7.22 -7.15
C ALA A 61 -9.28 -8.26 -6.86
N LYS A 62 -9.47 -9.54 -7.17
CA LYS A 62 -8.55 -10.63 -6.84
C LYS A 62 -7.10 -10.31 -7.20
N ASP A 63 -6.85 -9.87 -8.43
CA ASP A 63 -5.49 -9.59 -8.90
C ASP A 63 -4.86 -8.38 -8.19
N ALA A 64 -5.66 -7.34 -7.92
CA ALA A 64 -5.21 -6.18 -7.16
C ALA A 64 -4.88 -6.54 -5.70
N ILE A 65 -5.70 -7.38 -5.06
CA ILE A 65 -5.46 -7.88 -3.71
C ILE A 65 -4.17 -8.72 -3.69
N GLN A 66 -4.02 -9.63 -4.64
CA GLN A 66 -2.82 -10.45 -4.75
C GLN A 66 -1.55 -9.61 -4.98
N PHE A 67 -1.64 -8.58 -5.85
CA PHE A 67 -0.55 -7.64 -6.08
C PHE A 67 -0.14 -6.90 -4.80
N ALA A 68 -1.10 -6.35 -4.07
CA ALA A 68 -0.85 -5.57 -2.86
C ALA A 68 -0.36 -6.45 -1.70
N SER A 69 -0.92 -7.66 -1.54
CA SER A 69 -0.54 -8.60 -0.49
C SER A 69 0.83 -9.24 -0.73
N ALA A 70 1.17 -9.53 -1.99
CA ALA A 70 2.49 -10.04 -2.33
C ALA A 70 3.61 -9.03 -2.00
N ARG A 71 3.30 -7.72 -2.04
CA ARG A 71 4.20 -6.63 -1.63
C ARG A 71 4.13 -6.30 -0.14
N GLU A 72 3.39 -7.10 0.63
CA GLU A 72 3.21 -6.94 2.08
C GLU A 72 2.62 -5.57 2.48
N LEU A 73 1.91 -4.91 1.56
CA LEU A 73 1.18 -3.68 1.84
C LEU A 73 -0.09 -4.00 2.65
N PHE A 74 -0.85 -5.02 2.23
CA PHE A 74 -1.99 -5.56 2.94
C PHE A 74 -1.70 -7.01 3.37
N GLN A 75 -2.13 -7.38 4.56
CA GLN A 75 -1.86 -8.70 5.14
C GLN A 75 -3.11 -9.59 5.24
N GLY A 76 -4.30 -9.05 4.93
CA GLY A 76 -5.58 -9.70 5.18
C GLY A 76 -6.03 -9.52 6.63
N GLU A 77 -7.26 -9.91 6.92
CA GLU A 77 -7.83 -9.93 8.27
C GLU A 77 -7.27 -11.13 9.06
N THR A 78 -7.14 -12.26 8.38
CA THR A 78 -6.48 -13.47 8.89
C THR A 78 -5.47 -13.97 7.87
N THR A 79 -4.78 -15.07 8.19
CA THR A 79 -3.86 -15.73 7.24
C THR A 79 -4.56 -16.31 6.01
N SER A 80 -5.89 -16.46 6.02
CA SER A 80 -6.68 -17.10 4.96
C SER A 80 -7.87 -16.30 4.46
N THR A 81 -8.16 -15.12 5.05
CA THR A 81 -9.26 -14.24 4.66
C THR A 81 -8.79 -12.81 4.50
N PHE A 82 -9.30 -12.13 3.49
CA PHE A 82 -8.96 -10.73 3.18
C PHE A 82 -10.06 -9.75 3.56
N VAL A 83 -11.32 -10.18 3.47
CA VAL A 83 -12.56 -9.41 3.70
C VAL A 83 -12.68 -8.21 2.75
N PRO A 84 -12.71 -8.44 1.42
CA PRO A 84 -12.54 -7.39 0.41
C PRO A 84 -13.70 -6.39 0.32
N ASN A 85 -14.84 -6.69 0.93
CA ASN A 85 -16.03 -5.82 0.91
C ASN A 85 -16.18 -4.94 2.15
N ASP A 86 -15.32 -5.10 3.14
CA ASP A 86 -15.34 -4.29 4.34
C ASP A 86 -14.75 -2.90 4.11
N GLY A 87 -15.20 -1.93 4.92
CA GLY A 87 -14.66 -0.58 4.88
C GLY A 87 -13.22 -0.53 5.41
N MET A 88 -12.38 0.25 4.75
CA MET A 88 -11.02 0.51 5.24
C MET A 88 -11.07 1.49 6.41
N SER A 89 -10.37 1.20 7.51
CA SER A 89 -10.20 2.17 8.59
C SER A 89 -9.10 3.20 8.28
N ARG A 90 -9.11 4.32 9.01
CA ARG A 90 -8.05 5.34 8.91
C ARG A 90 -6.69 4.76 9.26
N ALA A 91 -6.61 3.92 10.31
CA ALA A 91 -5.38 3.23 10.69
C ALA A 91 -4.84 2.28 9.61
N MET A 92 -5.73 1.59 8.89
CA MET A 92 -5.33 0.74 7.76
C MET A 92 -4.60 1.54 6.69
N LEU A 93 -5.15 2.69 6.28
CA LEU A 93 -4.50 3.53 5.26
C LEU A 93 -3.15 4.05 5.75
N MET A 94 -3.08 4.59 6.98
CA MET A 94 -1.81 5.07 7.56
C MET A 94 -0.75 3.97 7.58
N THR A 95 -1.13 2.77 7.99
CA THR A 95 -0.22 1.62 8.04
C THR A 95 0.24 1.18 6.64
N VAL A 96 -0.66 1.17 5.66
CA VAL A 96 -0.32 0.82 4.27
C VAL A 96 0.65 1.84 3.66
N LEU A 97 0.42 3.14 3.87
CA LEU A 97 1.32 4.19 3.38
C LEU A 97 2.70 4.12 4.06
N ALA A 98 2.74 3.88 5.37
CA ALA A 98 3.98 3.67 6.10
C ALA A 98 4.78 2.47 5.54
N ARG A 99 4.11 1.35 5.28
CA ARG A 99 4.73 0.16 4.65
C ARG A 99 5.25 0.46 3.25
N LEU A 100 4.47 1.20 2.45
CA LEU A 100 4.86 1.59 1.09
C LEU A 100 6.12 2.47 1.10
N ASP A 101 6.25 3.34 2.11
CA ASP A 101 7.42 4.20 2.34
C ASP A 101 8.61 3.45 2.96
N GLY A 102 8.45 2.16 3.29
CA GLY A 102 9.51 1.32 3.86
C GLY A 102 9.63 1.40 5.38
N ALA A 103 8.70 2.04 6.09
CA ALA A 103 8.71 2.10 7.53
C ALA A 103 8.45 0.72 8.17
N ASP A 104 9.13 0.42 9.28
CA ASP A 104 8.85 -0.76 10.10
C ASP A 104 7.55 -0.56 10.87
N THR A 105 6.52 -1.33 10.50
CA THR A 105 5.20 -1.29 11.13
C THR A 105 4.93 -2.48 12.05
N VAL A 106 5.92 -3.34 12.29
CA VAL A 106 5.74 -4.62 13.02
C VAL A 106 5.71 -4.41 14.53
N LYS A 107 6.40 -3.38 15.05
CA LYS A 107 6.54 -3.12 16.47
C LYS A 107 5.56 -2.06 16.96
N GLY A 108 4.92 -2.28 18.12
CA GLY A 108 3.99 -1.33 18.73
C GLY A 108 3.01 -2.02 19.66
N GLU A 109 2.23 -1.24 20.44
CA GLU A 109 1.19 -1.76 21.34
C GLU A 109 0.00 -2.32 20.57
N ALA A 110 -0.34 -1.69 19.44
CA ALA A 110 -1.34 -2.17 18.50
C ALA A 110 -0.69 -2.33 17.11
N TRP A 111 -1.32 -3.12 16.24
CA TRP A 111 -0.82 -3.41 14.88
C TRP A 111 -0.64 -2.14 14.03
N TYR A 112 -1.36 -1.07 14.34
CA TYR A 112 -1.33 0.21 13.63
C TYR A 112 -0.46 1.29 14.30
N SER A 113 0.06 1.06 15.52
CA SER A 113 0.75 2.11 16.29
C SER A 113 1.86 2.78 15.49
N LYS A 114 2.73 2.01 14.86
CA LYS A 114 3.84 2.52 14.05
C LYS A 114 3.40 3.19 12.76
N GLY A 115 2.31 2.73 12.16
CA GLY A 115 1.70 3.37 11.00
C GLY A 115 1.15 4.77 11.34
N ILE A 116 0.51 4.92 12.49
CA ILE A 116 0.02 6.22 12.98
C ILE A 116 1.19 7.14 13.31
N GLU A 117 2.19 6.68 14.09
CA GLU A 117 3.39 7.46 14.43
C GLU A 117 4.06 8.01 13.15
N TRP A 118 4.22 7.15 12.14
CA TRP A 118 4.79 7.53 10.86
C TRP A 118 3.92 8.58 10.14
N ALA A 119 2.60 8.36 10.05
CA ALA A 119 1.69 9.26 9.34
C ALA A 119 1.64 10.66 9.98
N VAL A 120 1.67 10.75 11.31
CA VAL A 120 1.73 12.02 12.04
C VAL A 120 3.07 12.71 11.80
N ALA A 121 4.18 12.00 11.90
CA ALA A 121 5.53 12.55 11.70
C ALA A 121 5.72 13.12 10.27
N HIS A 122 5.03 12.54 9.27
CA HIS A 122 5.11 12.97 7.86
C HIS A 122 3.98 13.93 7.46
N GLY A 123 3.13 14.37 8.40
CA GLY A 123 2.03 15.30 8.11
C GLY A 123 0.92 14.71 7.23
N ILE A 124 0.83 13.38 7.13
CA ILE A 124 -0.18 12.68 6.32
C ILE A 124 -1.55 12.71 7.01
N SER A 125 -1.55 12.53 8.34
CA SER A 125 -2.72 12.50 9.21
C SER A 125 -2.38 13.09 10.58
N ASP A 126 -3.41 13.50 11.31
CA ASP A 126 -3.30 13.88 12.73
C ASP A 126 -3.29 12.67 13.68
N GLY A 127 -3.48 11.46 13.15
CA GLY A 127 -3.54 10.22 13.92
C GLY A 127 -4.86 9.99 14.66
N SER A 128 -5.83 10.92 14.58
CA SER A 128 -7.12 10.80 15.29
C SER A 128 -8.01 9.71 14.70
N ASN A 129 -8.91 9.18 15.54
CA ASN A 129 -9.98 8.24 15.16
C ASN A 129 -9.47 7.07 14.28
N PRO A 130 -8.48 6.29 14.73
CA PRO A 130 -7.83 5.26 13.92
C PRO A 130 -8.79 4.17 13.42
N ASP A 131 -9.79 3.84 14.21
CA ASP A 131 -10.74 2.76 13.90
C ASP A 131 -11.92 3.20 13.04
N ASP A 132 -12.12 4.52 12.83
CA ASP A 132 -13.17 5.03 11.97
C ASP A 132 -12.95 4.62 10.51
N ILE A 133 -14.05 4.26 9.83
CA ILE A 133 -14.03 4.00 8.39
C ILE A 133 -13.69 5.30 7.66
N ILE A 134 -12.65 5.23 6.83
CA ILE A 134 -12.17 6.39 6.08
C ILE A 134 -13.16 6.82 5.01
N THR A 135 -13.45 8.12 4.91
CA THR A 135 -14.24 8.65 3.80
C THR A 135 -13.40 8.82 2.53
N ARG A 136 -14.06 8.92 1.37
CA ARG A 136 -13.35 9.13 0.09
C ARG A 136 -12.54 10.44 0.08
N GLU A 137 -13.06 11.52 0.67
CA GLU A 137 -12.36 12.80 0.77
C GLU A 137 -11.14 12.72 1.70
N GLN A 138 -11.25 12.01 2.83
CA GLN A 138 -10.12 11.76 3.74
C GLN A 138 -9.03 10.93 3.05
N LEU A 139 -9.43 9.86 2.34
CA LEU A 139 -8.51 9.06 1.53
C LEU A 139 -7.77 9.94 0.51
N ALA A 140 -8.50 10.75 -0.26
CA ALA A 140 -7.90 11.64 -1.27
C ALA A 140 -6.92 12.64 -0.64
N SER A 141 -7.30 13.23 0.51
CA SER A 141 -6.45 14.19 1.24
C SER A 141 -5.16 13.56 1.74
N MET A 142 -5.23 12.35 2.33
CA MET A 142 -4.06 11.64 2.82
C MET A 142 -3.13 11.21 1.67
N LEU A 143 -3.68 10.72 0.56
CA LEU A 143 -2.90 10.39 -0.65
C LEU A 143 -2.24 11.62 -1.27
N HIS A 144 -2.94 12.76 -1.32
CA HIS A 144 -2.39 14.01 -1.80
C HIS A 144 -1.21 14.48 -0.96
N ARG A 145 -1.34 14.44 0.38
CA ARG A 145 -0.22 14.75 1.30
C ARG A 145 0.95 13.78 1.14
N TYR A 146 0.66 12.48 1.01
CA TYR A 146 1.69 11.47 0.75
C TYR A 146 2.46 11.72 -0.56
N ALA A 147 1.77 12.22 -1.59
CA ALA A 147 2.39 12.60 -2.86
C ALA A 147 3.19 13.93 -2.80
N GLY A 148 3.33 14.55 -1.63
CA GLY A 148 4.04 15.81 -1.44
C GLY A 148 3.19 17.04 -1.78
N SER A 149 1.87 16.92 -1.69
CA SER A 149 0.90 18.01 -1.93
C SER A 149 1.09 18.73 -3.27
N PRO A 150 1.13 17.99 -4.40
CA PRO A 150 1.33 18.59 -5.71
C PRO A 150 0.22 19.60 -6.01
N THR A 151 0.59 20.76 -6.53
CA THR A 151 -0.37 21.79 -6.94
C THR A 151 -1.09 21.39 -8.23
N SER A 152 -2.36 21.80 -8.37
CA SER A 152 -3.14 21.63 -9.59
C SER A 152 -3.60 22.98 -10.09
N ASP A 153 -3.56 23.19 -11.40
CA ASP A 153 -4.10 24.40 -12.06
C ASP A 153 -5.64 24.38 -12.09
N SER A 154 -6.27 23.24 -11.83
CA SER A 154 -7.72 23.12 -11.78
C SER A 154 -8.26 23.65 -10.45
N LYS A 155 -9.09 24.69 -10.52
CA LYS A 155 -9.71 25.32 -9.35
C LYS A 155 -11.13 24.85 -9.06
N ALA A 156 -11.71 24.02 -9.92
CA ALA A 156 -13.09 23.57 -9.79
C ALA A 156 -13.20 22.06 -9.72
N LEU A 157 -13.93 21.57 -8.72
CA LEU A 157 -14.34 20.18 -8.66
C LEU A 157 -15.56 19.98 -9.57
N SER A 158 -15.49 18.99 -10.45
CA SER A 158 -16.59 18.65 -11.38
C SER A 158 -17.57 17.59 -10.84
N PHE A 159 -17.45 17.25 -9.57
CA PHE A 159 -18.34 16.28 -8.93
C PHE A 159 -19.69 16.92 -8.57
N GLY A 160 -20.78 16.14 -8.68
CA GLY A 160 -22.13 16.63 -8.38
C GLY A 160 -22.34 17.04 -6.92
N ASP A 161 -21.52 16.51 -6.00
CA ASP A 161 -21.50 16.76 -4.56
C ASP A 161 -20.33 17.66 -4.11
N ALA A 162 -19.71 18.38 -5.03
CA ALA A 162 -18.54 19.22 -4.74
C ALA A 162 -18.76 20.23 -3.60
N GLN A 163 -20.01 20.68 -3.39
CA GLN A 163 -20.39 21.57 -2.28
C GLN A 163 -20.39 20.89 -0.90
N SER A 164 -20.39 19.56 -0.87
CA SER A 164 -20.40 18.75 0.36
C SER A 164 -18.99 18.27 0.75
N VAL A 165 -17.97 18.57 -0.06
CA VAL A 165 -16.59 18.21 0.25
C VAL A 165 -16.07 19.13 1.35
N SER A 166 -15.54 18.54 2.43
CA SER A 166 -14.98 19.29 3.55
C SER A 166 -13.68 19.99 3.17
N GLY A 167 -13.42 21.13 3.81
CA GLY A 167 -12.12 21.81 3.67
C GLY A 167 -11.06 21.17 4.56
N TYR A 168 -10.20 20.34 3.96
CA TYR A 168 -9.07 19.71 4.65
C TYR A 168 -7.76 20.43 4.38
#